data_242f06e7e03ddc244acea1ecd7420302
#
_entry.id   242f06e7e03ddc244acea1ecd7420302
#
_cell.length_a   1.000
_cell.length_b   1.000
_cell.length_c   1.000
_cell.angle_alpha   90.00
_cell.angle_beta   90.00
_cell.angle_gamma   90.00
#
_symmetry.space_group_name_H-M   'P 1'
#
loop_
_entity.id
_entity.type
_entity.pdbx_description
1 polymer ?
#
loop_
_entity_poly.entity_id
_entity_poly.type
_entity_poly.pdbx_seq_one_letter_code
_entity_poly.pdbx_strand_id
1 'polypeptide(L)'
;RLVPLLHRIMEAKKTNPDPTLPEGMAFPVESQEQFCIKVSERMGFDFAAGRMDASTHPFSAGIWPGDTRFTTRYDEFDPFSCLYAVMHETGHALYEQGLDENHQYTPRGDAVSLGVHESQSRLWENQIGRTPEFWDVAMPWFKESFPDAPSWDSTTLNRIANCVEPGFIRVEADEVTYNLHVMLRYEIEKKIFNEDFPLNQLPELWNSMITEWFGITVPNDTLGCLQDIHWSMAAFGYFPTYTLGNLYAAQLLEAMDSDIGSINQHISSGDWSEMLEWLRNRIHKRGSALLPAALIEEATGAPPSSEAFL
;
A
#
# COMPACT_ATOMS: atom_id res chain seq x y z
N ARG A 1 -16.01 -7.99 10.24
CA ARG A 1 -15.74 -8.90 9.09
C ARG A 1 -14.29 -9.36 9.08
N LEU A 2 -13.28 -8.47 9.23
CA LEU A 2 -11.86 -8.80 9.09
C LEU A 2 -11.34 -9.79 10.15
N VAL A 3 -11.62 -9.61 11.44
CA VAL A 3 -11.16 -10.53 12.49
C VAL A 3 -11.65 -11.98 12.27
N PRO A 4 -12.94 -12.26 12.01
CA PRO A 4 -13.37 -13.61 11.64
C PRO A 4 -12.72 -14.13 10.34
N LEU A 5 -12.43 -13.27 9.37
CA LEU A 5 -11.73 -13.66 8.15
C LEU A 5 -10.30 -14.11 8.46
N LEU A 6 -9.54 -13.31 9.22
CA LEU A 6 -8.19 -13.64 9.66
C LEU A 6 -8.15 -15.00 10.37
N HIS A 7 -9.04 -15.23 11.33
CA HIS A 7 -9.08 -16.51 12.04
C HIS A 7 -9.37 -17.70 11.11
N ARG A 8 -10.25 -17.54 10.12
CA ARG A 8 -10.52 -18.57 9.10
C ARG A 8 -9.31 -18.85 8.22
N ILE A 9 -8.57 -17.80 7.81
CA ILE A 9 -7.34 -17.95 7.02
C ILE A 9 -6.29 -18.71 7.85
N MET A 10 -6.05 -18.31 9.09
CA MET A 10 -5.08 -18.99 9.97
C MET A 10 -5.44 -20.44 10.23
N GLU A 11 -6.71 -20.78 10.32
CA GLU A 11 -7.15 -22.18 10.45
C GLU A 11 -6.90 -22.98 9.15
N ALA A 12 -7.19 -22.37 7.98
CA ALA A 12 -6.95 -23.01 6.69
C ALA A 12 -5.45 -23.26 6.43
N LYS A 13 -4.57 -22.37 6.85
CA LYS A 13 -3.10 -22.50 6.72
C LYS A 13 -2.54 -23.70 7.47
N LYS A 14 -3.18 -24.19 8.51
CA LYS A 14 -2.75 -25.42 9.22
C LYS A 14 -2.76 -26.67 8.34
N THR A 15 -3.65 -26.71 7.36
CA THR A 15 -3.81 -27.83 6.42
C THR A 15 -3.24 -27.55 5.04
N ASN A 16 -3.10 -26.28 4.66
CA ASN A 16 -2.55 -25.84 3.39
C ASN A 16 -1.60 -24.64 3.63
N PRO A 17 -0.36 -24.90 4.06
CA PRO A 17 0.61 -23.83 4.34
C PRO A 17 0.98 -23.07 3.08
N ASP A 18 1.28 -21.78 3.25
CA ASP A 18 1.79 -20.96 2.15
C ASP A 18 3.22 -21.35 1.82
N PRO A 19 3.62 -21.20 0.54
CA PRO A 19 5.02 -21.28 0.18
C PRO A 19 5.78 -20.09 0.81
N THR A 20 7.04 -20.32 1.14
CA THR A 20 7.93 -19.33 1.75
C THR A 20 9.19 -19.15 0.92
N LEU A 21 9.88 -18.04 1.12
CA LEU A 21 11.22 -17.85 0.60
C LEU A 21 12.17 -18.88 1.22
N PRO A 22 13.14 -19.44 0.46
CA PRO A 22 14.13 -20.36 1.01
C PRO A 22 15.00 -19.68 2.06
N GLU A 23 15.17 -20.32 3.21
CA GLU A 23 16.00 -19.81 4.29
C GLU A 23 17.45 -19.58 3.79
N GLY A 24 17.99 -18.39 4.06
CA GLY A 24 19.37 -18.01 3.72
C GLY A 24 19.62 -17.75 2.22
N MET A 25 18.59 -17.76 1.38
CA MET A 25 18.74 -17.37 -0.01
C MET A 25 18.86 -15.83 -0.09
N ALA A 26 19.90 -15.34 -0.76
CA ALA A 26 20.11 -13.92 -0.97
C ALA A 26 19.59 -13.46 -2.34
N PHE A 27 18.96 -12.31 -2.34
CA PHE A 27 18.51 -11.56 -3.52
C PHE A 27 19.33 -10.25 -3.59
N PRO A 28 20.36 -10.17 -4.47
CA PRO A 28 21.29 -9.04 -4.49
C PRO A 28 20.57 -7.68 -4.61
N VAL A 29 21.02 -6.69 -3.86
CA VAL A 29 20.42 -5.35 -3.82
C VAL A 29 20.36 -4.72 -5.20
N GLU A 30 21.42 -4.82 -5.99
CA GLU A 30 21.47 -4.29 -7.36
C GLU A 30 20.42 -4.93 -8.28
N SER A 31 20.15 -6.23 -8.08
CA SER A 31 19.09 -6.95 -8.82
C SER A 31 17.70 -6.51 -8.39
N GLN A 32 17.50 -6.30 -7.08
CA GLN A 32 16.25 -5.73 -6.56
C GLN A 32 15.99 -4.33 -7.11
N GLU A 33 17.01 -3.46 -7.13
CA GLU A 33 16.90 -2.10 -7.66
C GLU A 33 16.51 -2.11 -9.15
N GLN A 34 17.18 -2.93 -9.97
CA GLN A 34 16.87 -3.05 -11.40
C GLN A 34 15.45 -3.57 -11.64
N PHE A 35 15.01 -4.56 -10.87
CA PHE A 35 13.66 -5.08 -10.94
C PHE A 35 12.62 -4.02 -10.58
N CYS A 36 12.85 -3.29 -9.50
CA CYS A 36 11.97 -2.22 -9.03
C CYS A 36 11.89 -1.04 -9.99
N ILE A 37 13.02 -0.61 -10.57
CA ILE A 37 13.04 0.43 -11.62
C ILE A 37 12.17 -0.01 -12.80
N LYS A 38 12.33 -1.25 -13.28
CA LYS A 38 11.56 -1.79 -14.40
C LYS A 38 10.05 -1.81 -14.12
N VAL A 39 9.65 -2.15 -12.88
CA VAL A 39 8.25 -2.09 -12.45
C VAL A 39 7.74 -0.65 -12.41
N SER A 40 8.49 0.28 -11.82
CA SER A 40 8.11 1.70 -11.76
C SER A 40 7.96 2.33 -13.14
N GLU A 41 8.87 2.04 -14.07
CA GLU A 41 8.77 2.47 -15.48
C GLU A 41 7.52 1.91 -16.15
N ARG A 42 7.18 0.64 -15.87
CA ARG A 42 5.98 0.01 -16.40
C ARG A 42 4.70 0.62 -15.81
N MET A 43 4.71 1.03 -14.54
CA MET A 43 3.63 1.82 -13.93
C MET A 43 3.47 3.21 -14.58
N GLY A 44 4.50 3.70 -15.29
CA GLY A 44 4.51 4.97 -16.01
C GLY A 44 5.20 6.11 -15.26
N PHE A 45 6.05 5.80 -14.27
CA PHE A 45 6.90 6.80 -13.62
C PHE A 45 7.95 7.34 -14.58
N ASP A 46 8.00 8.68 -14.71
CA ASP A 46 8.98 9.36 -15.54
C ASP A 46 10.25 9.65 -14.73
N PHE A 47 11.30 8.85 -14.96
CA PHE A 47 12.62 9.07 -14.35
C PHE A 47 13.37 10.31 -14.88
N ALA A 48 12.91 10.95 -15.96
CA ALA A 48 13.43 12.25 -16.36
C ALA A 48 12.86 13.41 -15.50
N ALA A 49 11.69 13.18 -14.88
CA ALA A 49 11.02 14.09 -13.97
C ALA A 49 11.05 13.59 -12.51
N GLY A 50 11.96 12.69 -12.17
CA GLY A 50 12.07 12.18 -10.81
C GLY A 50 13.19 11.17 -10.64
N ARG A 51 13.30 10.62 -9.40
CA ARG A 51 14.31 9.61 -9.07
C ARG A 51 13.89 8.74 -7.90
N MET A 52 14.48 7.54 -7.86
CA MET A 52 14.42 6.60 -6.75
C MET A 52 15.78 6.53 -6.04
N ASP A 53 15.78 6.53 -4.71
CA ASP A 53 16.96 6.39 -3.87
C ASP A 53 16.70 5.39 -2.72
N ALA A 54 17.74 4.98 -2.00
CA ALA A 54 17.61 4.18 -0.80
C ALA A 54 17.48 5.05 0.45
N SER A 55 16.62 4.65 1.40
CA SER A 55 16.50 5.27 2.72
C SER A 55 16.12 4.24 3.79
N THR A 56 16.28 4.62 5.06
CA THR A 56 15.88 3.74 6.18
C THR A 56 14.37 3.47 6.22
N HIS A 57 13.58 4.48 5.86
CA HIS A 57 12.13 4.39 5.78
C HIS A 57 11.69 4.89 4.40
N PRO A 58 10.99 4.08 3.59
CA PRO A 58 10.45 4.51 2.31
C PRO A 58 9.56 5.75 2.45
N PHE A 59 9.65 6.67 1.50
CA PHE A 59 8.76 7.83 1.40
C PHE A 59 8.77 8.39 -0.02
N SER A 60 7.73 9.12 -0.38
CA SER A 60 7.64 9.90 -1.61
C SER A 60 7.49 11.39 -1.29
N ALA A 61 8.10 12.24 -2.12
CA ALA A 61 8.03 13.69 -2.02
C ALA A 61 7.91 14.32 -3.40
N GLY A 62 6.79 14.98 -3.66
CA GLY A 62 6.59 15.86 -4.81
C GLY A 62 7.13 17.25 -4.47
N ILE A 63 8.11 17.73 -5.24
CA ILE A 63 8.56 19.12 -5.19
C ILE A 63 7.70 19.94 -6.16
N TRP A 64 7.51 19.39 -7.32
CA TRP A 64 6.56 19.79 -8.36
C TRP A 64 6.45 18.64 -9.38
N PRO A 65 5.48 18.60 -10.33
CA PRO A 65 5.31 17.49 -11.25
C PRO A 65 6.57 17.10 -12.04
N GLY A 66 7.47 18.04 -12.31
CA GLY A 66 8.74 17.80 -12.99
C GLY A 66 9.92 17.42 -12.09
N ASP A 67 9.74 17.31 -10.77
CA ASP A 67 10.74 16.82 -9.82
C ASP A 67 10.07 16.10 -8.66
N THR A 68 9.78 14.81 -8.87
CA THR A 68 9.17 13.93 -7.87
C THR A 68 10.17 12.85 -7.46
N ARG A 69 10.39 12.69 -6.17
CA ARG A 69 11.40 11.78 -5.62
C ARG A 69 10.76 10.81 -4.66
N PHE A 70 11.18 9.53 -4.73
CA PHE A 70 10.78 8.54 -3.74
C PHE A 70 11.96 7.66 -3.34
N THR A 71 11.81 6.99 -2.21
CA THR A 71 12.86 6.14 -1.67
C THR A 71 12.32 4.76 -1.34
N THR A 72 13.24 3.79 -1.27
CA THR A 72 12.93 2.44 -0.82
C THR A 72 13.97 1.91 0.15
N ARG A 73 13.70 0.76 0.74
CA ARG A 73 14.62 0.00 1.57
C ARG A 73 14.77 -1.40 1.00
N TYR A 74 15.99 -1.91 0.95
CA TYR A 74 16.29 -3.24 0.47
C TYR A 74 16.54 -4.20 1.63
N ASP A 75 16.05 -5.42 1.49
CA ASP A 75 16.40 -6.57 2.33
C ASP A 75 16.94 -7.68 1.41
N GLU A 76 18.18 -8.11 1.63
CA GLU A 76 18.82 -9.16 0.82
C GLU A 76 18.09 -10.50 0.89
N PHE A 77 17.22 -10.71 1.88
CA PHE A 77 16.48 -11.96 2.07
C PHE A 77 15.00 -11.86 1.73
N ASP A 78 14.49 -10.65 1.42
CA ASP A 78 13.09 -10.43 1.04
C ASP A 78 12.93 -9.41 -0.10
N PRO A 79 12.92 -9.85 -1.36
CA PRO A 79 12.74 -8.98 -2.52
C PRO A 79 11.29 -8.45 -2.65
N PHE A 80 10.31 -9.08 -1.99
CA PHE A 80 8.91 -8.66 -2.03
C PHE A 80 8.69 -7.40 -1.20
N SER A 81 9.38 -7.29 -0.04
CA SER A 81 9.32 -6.09 0.79
C SER A 81 9.73 -4.85 0.01
N CYS A 82 10.85 -4.92 -0.74
CA CYS A 82 11.29 -3.84 -1.59
C CYS A 82 10.31 -3.57 -2.75
N LEU A 83 9.86 -4.61 -3.45
CA LEU A 83 8.94 -4.49 -4.59
C LEU A 83 7.66 -3.72 -4.19
N TYR A 84 7.00 -4.16 -3.12
CA TYR A 84 5.74 -3.53 -2.71
C TYR A 84 5.93 -2.14 -2.14
N ALA A 85 7.04 -1.88 -1.42
CA ALA A 85 7.41 -0.53 -1.02
C ALA A 85 7.62 0.38 -2.23
N VAL A 86 8.29 -0.09 -3.28
CA VAL A 86 8.49 0.68 -4.52
C VAL A 86 7.18 0.90 -5.27
N MET A 87 6.31 -0.10 -5.38
CA MET A 87 5.00 0.09 -6.01
C MET A 87 4.14 1.11 -5.24
N HIS A 88 4.20 1.07 -3.91
CA HIS A 88 3.53 2.02 -3.03
C HIS A 88 4.03 3.44 -3.27
N GLU A 89 5.33 3.66 -3.15
CA GLU A 89 5.93 4.99 -3.30
C GLU A 89 5.82 5.51 -4.74
N THR A 90 5.90 4.62 -5.74
CA THR A 90 5.62 4.98 -7.14
C THR A 90 4.18 5.43 -7.33
N GLY A 91 3.21 4.78 -6.67
CA GLY A 91 1.81 5.21 -6.71
C GLY A 91 1.62 6.65 -6.20
N HIS A 92 2.25 6.99 -5.08
CA HIS A 92 2.33 8.36 -4.58
C HIS A 92 3.00 9.31 -5.58
N ALA A 93 4.13 8.89 -6.14
CA ALA A 93 4.91 9.69 -7.07
C ALA A 93 4.19 9.95 -8.39
N LEU A 94 3.41 8.99 -8.89
CA LEU A 94 2.57 9.15 -10.08
C LEU A 94 1.46 10.18 -9.87
N TYR A 95 0.92 10.28 -8.65
CA TYR A 95 -0.04 11.34 -8.32
C TYR A 95 0.63 12.71 -8.41
N GLU A 96 1.80 12.88 -7.80
CA GLU A 96 2.57 14.12 -7.84
C GLU A 96 2.99 14.50 -9.28
N GLN A 97 3.46 13.55 -10.08
CA GLN A 97 3.78 13.77 -11.50
C GLN A 97 2.55 14.05 -12.37
N GLY A 98 1.36 13.70 -11.89
CA GLY A 98 0.10 13.90 -12.59
C GLY A 98 -0.66 15.17 -12.20
N LEU A 99 -0.19 15.94 -11.23
CA LEU A 99 -0.80 17.23 -10.84
C LEU A 99 -0.73 18.24 -11.99
N ASP A 100 -1.70 19.17 -12.04
CA ASP A 100 -1.79 20.16 -13.11
C ASP A 100 -0.76 21.28 -12.93
N GLU A 101 0.26 21.29 -13.77
CA GLU A 101 1.33 22.31 -13.77
C GLU A 101 0.82 23.75 -13.91
N ASN A 102 -0.37 23.97 -14.53
CA ASN A 102 -0.95 25.28 -14.64
C ASN A 102 -1.40 25.86 -13.29
N HIS A 103 -1.50 25.02 -12.28
CA HIS A 103 -1.88 25.40 -10.92
C HIS A 103 -0.72 25.29 -9.92
N GLN A 104 0.52 25.08 -10.40
CA GLN A 104 1.70 25.01 -9.56
C GLN A 104 1.80 26.20 -8.59
N TYR A 105 2.25 25.93 -7.37
CA TYR A 105 2.36 26.91 -6.27
C TYR A 105 1.05 27.56 -5.85
N THR A 106 -0.08 26.98 -6.20
CA THR A 106 -1.39 27.35 -5.67
C THR A 106 -2.03 26.19 -4.93
N PRO A 107 -2.94 26.42 -3.97
CA PRO A 107 -3.60 25.31 -3.26
C PRO A 107 -4.28 24.30 -4.19
N ARG A 108 -4.73 24.71 -5.37
CA ARG A 108 -5.34 23.82 -6.35
C ARG A 108 -4.34 22.85 -6.99
N GLY A 109 -3.08 23.24 -7.07
CA GLY A 109 -2.01 22.40 -7.63
C GLY A 109 -1.49 21.35 -6.65
N ASP A 110 -1.97 21.34 -5.41
CA ASP A 110 -1.56 20.35 -4.40
C ASP A 110 -2.48 19.14 -4.41
N ALA A 111 -1.99 18.00 -3.95
CA ALA A 111 -2.80 16.82 -3.68
C ALA A 111 -3.86 17.10 -2.60
N VAL A 112 -5.08 16.58 -2.79
CA VAL A 112 -6.25 17.04 -1.99
C VAL A 112 -6.23 16.55 -0.54
N SER A 113 -5.69 15.38 -0.26
CA SER A 113 -5.64 14.82 1.10
C SER A 113 -4.74 13.61 1.21
N LEU A 114 -4.35 13.27 2.45
CA LEU A 114 -3.59 12.05 2.74
C LEU A 114 -4.34 10.78 2.30
N GLY A 115 -5.65 10.68 2.53
CA GLY A 115 -6.43 9.50 2.14
C GLY A 115 -6.56 9.31 0.64
N VAL A 116 -6.69 10.39 -0.15
CA VAL A 116 -6.66 10.30 -1.62
C VAL A 116 -5.25 9.97 -2.11
N HIS A 117 -4.21 10.55 -1.49
CA HIS A 117 -2.82 10.26 -1.81
C HIS A 117 -2.49 8.78 -1.56
N GLU A 118 -2.90 8.26 -0.41
CA GLU A 118 -2.76 6.84 -0.06
C GLU A 118 -3.57 5.92 -0.98
N SER A 119 -4.69 6.38 -1.55
CA SER A 119 -5.44 5.57 -2.51
C SER A 119 -4.66 5.29 -3.79
N GLN A 120 -3.76 6.19 -4.19
CA GLN A 120 -2.92 6.00 -5.37
C GLN A 120 -1.82 4.97 -5.09
N SER A 121 -1.19 5.01 -3.93
CA SER A 121 -0.21 4.01 -3.51
C SER A 121 -0.84 2.62 -3.36
N ARG A 122 -1.98 2.55 -2.64
CA ARG A 122 -2.65 1.27 -2.38
C ARG A 122 -3.28 0.64 -3.61
N LEU A 123 -3.71 1.44 -4.57
CA LEU A 123 -4.20 0.93 -5.85
C LEU A 123 -3.10 0.17 -6.58
N TRP A 124 -1.91 0.76 -6.72
CA TRP A 124 -0.81 0.10 -7.41
C TRP A 124 -0.20 -1.04 -6.60
N GLU A 125 0.02 -0.86 -5.31
CA GLU A 125 0.61 -1.88 -4.43
C GLU A 125 -0.31 -3.09 -4.27
N ASN A 126 -1.55 -2.87 -3.81
CA ASN A 126 -2.45 -3.93 -3.40
C ASN A 126 -3.39 -4.39 -4.52
N GLN A 127 -4.11 -3.44 -5.15
CA GLN A 127 -5.16 -3.81 -6.11
C GLN A 127 -4.59 -4.31 -7.44
N ILE A 128 -3.37 -3.91 -7.81
CA ILE A 128 -2.68 -4.34 -9.04
C ILE A 128 -1.53 -5.29 -8.70
N GLY A 129 -0.57 -4.88 -7.88
CA GLY A 129 0.69 -5.60 -7.65
C GLY A 129 0.54 -6.96 -6.97
N ARG A 130 -0.57 -7.19 -6.26
CA ARG A 130 -0.85 -8.46 -5.59
C ARG A 130 -1.75 -9.40 -6.38
N THR A 131 -2.11 -9.03 -7.63
CA THR A 131 -2.94 -9.89 -8.49
C THR A 131 -2.13 -11.02 -9.13
N PRO A 132 -2.77 -12.15 -9.47
CA PRO A 132 -2.16 -13.19 -10.30
C PRO A 132 -1.68 -12.64 -11.66
N GLU A 133 -2.47 -11.76 -12.28
CA GLU A 133 -2.20 -11.14 -13.58
C GLU A 133 -0.92 -10.30 -13.55
N PHE A 134 -0.65 -9.56 -12.47
CA PHE A 134 0.61 -8.86 -12.29
C PHE A 134 1.80 -9.84 -12.29
N TRP A 135 1.69 -10.94 -11.55
CA TRP A 135 2.77 -11.92 -11.46
C TRP A 135 2.99 -12.68 -12.76
N ASP A 136 1.96 -12.89 -13.59
CA ASP A 136 2.13 -13.45 -14.94
C ASP A 136 2.98 -12.52 -15.82
N VAL A 137 2.80 -11.21 -15.72
CA VAL A 137 3.60 -10.20 -16.45
C VAL A 137 4.99 -10.00 -15.83
N ALA A 138 5.09 -9.95 -14.50
CA ALA A 138 6.34 -9.66 -13.79
C ALA A 138 7.30 -10.86 -13.74
N MET A 139 6.80 -12.09 -13.90
CA MET A 139 7.60 -13.32 -13.82
C MET A 139 8.85 -13.34 -14.72
N PRO A 140 8.78 -12.95 -16.02
CA PRO A 140 9.99 -12.87 -16.85
C PRO A 140 11.03 -11.89 -16.28
N TRP A 141 10.59 -10.76 -15.76
CA TRP A 141 11.48 -9.75 -15.15
C TRP A 141 12.10 -10.25 -13.86
N PHE A 142 11.31 -10.93 -13.03
CA PHE A 142 11.80 -11.57 -11.79
C PHE A 142 12.88 -12.62 -12.10
N LYS A 143 12.65 -13.49 -13.08
CA LYS A 143 13.64 -14.52 -13.49
C LYS A 143 14.93 -13.91 -14.07
N GLU A 144 14.80 -12.82 -14.80
CA GLU A 144 15.96 -12.08 -15.34
C GLU A 144 16.81 -11.46 -14.22
N SER A 145 16.16 -10.85 -13.21
CA SER A 145 16.83 -10.20 -12.09
C SER A 145 17.39 -11.20 -11.06
N PHE A 146 16.74 -12.36 -10.91
CA PHE A 146 17.09 -13.39 -9.92
C PHE A 146 17.24 -14.78 -10.55
N PRO A 147 18.29 -14.98 -11.40
CA PRO A 147 18.46 -16.24 -12.15
C PRO A 147 18.73 -17.45 -11.24
N ASP A 148 19.25 -17.23 -10.05
CA ASP A 148 19.54 -18.28 -9.05
C ASP A 148 18.32 -18.62 -8.17
N ALA A 149 17.20 -17.91 -8.32
CA ALA A 149 15.97 -18.21 -7.60
C ALA A 149 15.41 -19.59 -8.03
N PRO A 150 14.70 -20.30 -7.13
CA PRO A 150 14.04 -21.54 -7.49
C PRO A 150 13.12 -21.37 -8.71
N SER A 151 12.88 -22.47 -9.42
CA SER A 151 12.01 -22.48 -10.61
C SER A 151 10.53 -22.31 -10.23
N TRP A 152 10.21 -21.19 -9.54
CA TRP A 152 8.84 -20.84 -9.22
C TRP A 152 8.06 -20.48 -10.49
N ASP A 153 6.75 -20.72 -10.44
CA ASP A 153 5.78 -20.16 -11.36
C ASP A 153 5.14 -18.87 -10.78
N SER A 154 4.39 -18.16 -11.59
CA SER A 154 3.68 -16.94 -11.19
C SER A 154 2.70 -17.19 -10.04
N THR A 155 2.04 -18.34 -10.03
CA THR A 155 1.13 -18.74 -8.96
C THR A 155 1.85 -18.86 -7.61
N THR A 156 3.04 -19.46 -7.61
CA THR A 156 3.85 -19.60 -6.40
C THR A 156 4.32 -18.24 -5.88
N LEU A 157 4.81 -17.35 -6.76
CA LEU A 157 5.22 -16.00 -6.38
C LEU A 157 4.03 -15.19 -5.86
N ASN A 158 2.89 -15.28 -6.52
CA ASN A 158 1.66 -14.61 -6.06
C ASN A 158 1.25 -15.10 -4.67
N ARG A 159 1.34 -16.40 -4.37
CA ARG A 159 1.04 -16.95 -3.05
C ARG A 159 2.04 -16.51 -1.97
N ILE A 160 3.35 -16.43 -2.28
CA ILE A 160 4.35 -15.90 -1.35
C ILE A 160 4.03 -14.43 -1.04
N ALA A 161 3.76 -13.64 -2.07
CA ALA A 161 3.45 -12.21 -1.97
C ALA A 161 2.18 -11.89 -1.17
N ASN A 162 1.20 -12.82 -1.18
CA ASN A 162 -0.08 -12.67 -0.49
C ASN A 162 -0.17 -13.54 0.79
N CYS A 163 0.97 -13.92 1.36
CA CYS A 163 0.97 -14.65 2.61
C CYS A 163 0.37 -13.79 3.73
N VAL A 164 -0.66 -14.31 4.40
CA VAL A 164 -1.29 -13.64 5.54
C VAL A 164 -0.65 -14.16 6.83
N GLU A 165 0.00 -13.27 7.57
CA GLU A 165 0.65 -13.62 8.84
C GLU A 165 0.46 -12.52 9.88
N PRO A 166 -0.22 -12.80 11.00
CA PRO A 166 -0.39 -11.82 12.06
C PRO A 166 0.97 -11.38 12.62
N GLY A 167 1.32 -10.13 12.40
CA GLY A 167 2.56 -9.51 12.88
C GLY A 167 2.30 -8.41 13.89
N PHE A 168 3.35 -7.96 14.60
CA PHE A 168 3.24 -6.86 15.55
C PHE A 168 3.29 -5.49 14.85
N ILE A 169 4.03 -5.38 13.76
CA ILE A 169 4.40 -4.11 13.14
C ILE A 169 3.44 -3.76 12.00
N ARG A 170 2.76 -2.61 12.11
CA ARG A 170 1.77 -2.14 11.14
C ARG A 170 2.34 -1.98 9.72
N VAL A 171 3.52 -1.39 9.58
CA VAL A 171 4.12 -1.12 8.25
C VAL A 171 4.57 -2.39 7.52
N GLU A 172 4.67 -3.52 8.23
CA GLU A 172 5.01 -4.83 7.70
C GLU A 172 3.78 -5.74 7.52
N ALA A 173 2.59 -5.22 7.89
CA ALA A 173 1.36 -6.01 7.89
C ALA A 173 0.88 -6.33 6.46
N ASP A 174 0.41 -7.56 6.28
CA ASP A 174 -0.26 -8.00 5.06
C ASP A 174 -1.62 -7.30 4.84
N GLU A 175 -2.21 -7.45 3.66
CA GLU A 175 -3.44 -6.75 3.27
C GLU A 175 -4.63 -7.03 4.20
N VAL A 176 -4.75 -8.25 4.74
CA VAL A 176 -5.83 -8.65 5.64
C VAL A 176 -5.66 -8.03 7.03
N THR A 177 -4.42 -8.04 7.55
CA THR A 177 -4.11 -7.57 8.91
C THR A 177 -3.87 -6.06 9.00
N TYR A 178 -3.49 -5.40 7.91
CA TYR A 178 -3.15 -3.97 7.89
C TYR A 178 -4.28 -3.08 8.45
N ASN A 179 -5.50 -3.25 7.94
CA ASN A 179 -6.64 -2.44 8.41
C ASN A 179 -7.02 -2.73 9.88
N LEU A 180 -6.74 -3.93 10.40
CA LEU A 180 -6.93 -4.22 11.83
C LEU A 180 -5.95 -3.41 12.68
N HIS A 181 -4.69 -3.25 12.25
CA HIS A 181 -3.73 -2.37 12.91
C HIS A 181 -4.20 -0.90 12.95
N VAL A 182 -4.76 -0.41 11.85
CA VAL A 182 -5.31 0.96 11.78
C VAL A 182 -6.52 1.11 12.69
N MET A 183 -7.46 0.18 12.64
CA MET A 183 -8.67 0.18 13.47
C MET A 183 -8.34 0.14 14.97
N LEU A 184 -7.35 -0.67 15.37
CA LEU A 184 -6.89 -0.75 16.76
C LEU A 184 -6.48 0.63 17.28
N ARG A 185 -5.66 1.35 16.51
CA ARG A 185 -5.20 2.69 16.87
C ARG A 185 -6.34 3.70 16.93
N TYR A 186 -7.27 3.62 15.98
CA TYR A 186 -8.45 4.48 15.96
C TYR A 186 -9.35 4.25 17.19
N GLU A 187 -9.60 3.01 17.57
CA GLU A 187 -10.38 2.70 18.77
C GLU A 187 -9.69 3.18 20.06
N ILE A 188 -8.35 3.08 20.11
CA ILE A 188 -7.56 3.64 21.23
C ILE A 188 -7.66 5.15 21.26
N GLU A 189 -7.49 5.84 20.14
CA GLU A 189 -7.64 7.30 20.07
C GLU A 189 -9.04 7.75 20.52
N LYS A 190 -10.08 7.05 20.11
CA LYS A 190 -11.45 7.34 20.58
C LYS A 190 -11.57 7.23 22.12
N LYS A 191 -10.95 6.23 22.72
CA LYS A 191 -10.94 6.10 24.19
C LYS A 191 -10.18 7.24 24.86
N ILE A 192 -9.01 7.60 24.33
CA ILE A 192 -8.19 8.68 24.87
C ILE A 192 -8.95 10.02 24.86
N PHE A 193 -9.65 10.33 23.76
CA PHE A 193 -10.27 11.67 23.59
C PHE A 193 -11.72 11.78 24.02
N ASN A 194 -12.47 10.68 24.02
CA ASN A 194 -13.91 10.70 24.34
C ASN A 194 -14.23 10.09 25.71
N GLU A 195 -13.30 9.34 26.27
CA GLU A 195 -13.43 8.73 27.60
C GLU A 195 -12.30 9.27 28.49
N ASP A 196 -12.48 9.34 29.78
CA ASP A 196 -11.42 9.74 30.73
C ASP A 196 -10.44 8.57 30.93
N PHE A 197 -9.79 8.16 29.82
CA PHE A 197 -8.94 6.97 29.76
C PHE A 197 -7.57 7.25 30.40
N PRO A 198 -7.16 6.44 31.40
CA PRO A 198 -5.86 6.63 32.06
C PRO A 198 -4.72 6.18 31.14
N LEU A 199 -3.87 7.12 30.69
CA LEU A 199 -2.80 6.84 29.73
C LEU A 199 -1.78 5.79 30.21
N ASN A 200 -1.60 5.61 31.51
CA ASN A 200 -0.76 4.54 32.05
C ASN A 200 -1.29 3.13 31.81
N GLN A 201 -2.53 2.97 31.39
CA GLN A 201 -3.15 1.70 30.98
C GLN A 201 -3.07 1.44 29.46
N LEU A 202 -2.46 2.35 28.70
CA LEU A 202 -2.34 2.20 27.24
C LEU A 202 -1.65 0.90 26.81
N PRO A 203 -0.49 0.50 27.40
CA PRO A 203 0.14 -0.77 27.02
C PRO A 203 -0.76 -1.99 27.25
N GLU A 204 -1.50 -2.02 28.37
CA GLU A 204 -2.41 -3.13 28.70
C GLU A 204 -3.59 -3.19 27.71
N LEU A 205 -4.20 -2.04 27.39
CA LEU A 205 -5.27 -1.97 26.40
C LEU A 205 -4.77 -2.43 25.02
N TRP A 206 -3.62 -1.93 24.58
CA TRP A 206 -3.02 -2.34 23.31
C TRP A 206 -2.80 -3.85 23.24
N ASN A 207 -2.15 -4.41 24.24
CA ASN A 207 -1.81 -5.82 24.29
C ASN A 207 -3.07 -6.71 24.30
N SER A 208 -4.12 -6.30 25.04
CA SER A 208 -5.38 -7.03 25.04
C SER A 208 -6.06 -7.05 23.67
N MET A 209 -6.07 -5.89 22.96
CA MET A 209 -6.67 -5.81 21.61
C MET A 209 -5.86 -6.60 20.57
N ILE A 210 -4.52 -6.56 20.62
CA ILE A 210 -3.68 -7.40 19.75
C ILE A 210 -3.96 -8.89 20.00
N THR A 211 -4.04 -9.30 21.25
CA THR A 211 -4.33 -10.71 21.58
C THR A 211 -5.73 -11.13 21.10
N GLU A 212 -6.74 -10.28 21.28
CA GLU A 212 -8.11 -10.57 20.86
C GLU A 212 -8.25 -10.63 19.33
N TRP A 213 -7.65 -9.67 18.61
CA TRP A 213 -7.89 -9.54 17.17
C TRP A 213 -6.94 -10.38 16.32
N PHE A 214 -5.67 -10.49 16.73
CA PHE A 214 -4.63 -11.17 15.95
C PHE A 214 -4.25 -12.55 16.51
N GLY A 215 -4.61 -12.83 17.76
CA GLY A 215 -4.27 -14.12 18.42
C GLY A 215 -2.82 -14.24 18.83
N ILE A 216 -2.05 -13.14 18.89
CA ILE A 216 -0.62 -13.10 19.25
C ILE A 216 -0.40 -12.31 20.54
N THR A 217 0.72 -12.58 21.23
CA THR A 217 1.06 -11.93 22.50
C THR A 217 2.21 -10.95 22.30
N VAL A 218 1.98 -9.67 22.59
CA VAL A 218 2.98 -8.60 22.46
C VAL A 218 4.10 -8.80 23.50
N PRO A 219 5.38 -8.91 23.09
CA PRO A 219 6.47 -9.23 24.00
C PRO A 219 7.00 -8.02 24.79
N ASN A 220 6.85 -6.81 24.27
CA ASN A 220 7.30 -5.55 24.85
C ASN A 220 6.65 -4.35 24.17
N ASP A 221 6.77 -3.15 24.77
CA ASP A 221 6.13 -1.93 24.27
C ASP A 221 6.74 -1.43 22.94
N THR A 222 7.97 -1.78 22.62
CA THR A 222 8.60 -1.41 21.33
C THR A 222 7.89 -2.10 20.16
N LEU A 223 7.49 -3.35 20.33
CA LEU A 223 6.66 -4.09 19.38
C LEU A 223 5.16 -3.90 19.65
N GLY A 224 4.83 -3.13 20.65
CA GLY A 224 3.48 -2.76 21.06
C GLY A 224 3.15 -1.29 20.76
N CYS A 225 2.66 -0.59 21.77
CA CYS A 225 2.12 0.77 21.63
C CYS A 225 3.15 1.86 21.28
N LEU A 226 4.44 1.57 21.34
CA LEU A 226 5.53 2.52 21.01
C LEU A 226 6.11 2.32 19.60
N GLN A 227 5.55 1.45 18.77
CA GLN A 227 6.09 1.15 17.44
C GLN A 227 5.94 2.30 16.43
N ASP A 228 4.90 3.12 16.57
CA ASP A 228 4.62 4.24 15.66
C ASP A 228 5.02 5.58 16.30
N ILE A 229 5.53 6.50 15.49
CA ILE A 229 5.91 7.85 15.93
C ILE A 229 4.74 8.85 15.97
N HIS A 230 3.58 8.49 15.42
CA HIS A 230 2.45 9.40 15.20
C HIS A 230 2.01 10.11 16.48
N TRP A 231 1.77 9.38 17.56
CA TRP A 231 1.31 9.97 18.82
C TRP A 231 2.38 10.86 19.49
N SER A 232 3.65 10.50 19.38
CA SER A 232 4.74 11.33 19.88
C SER A 232 4.93 12.63 19.10
N MET A 233 4.46 12.67 17.84
CA MET A 233 4.41 13.86 16.99
C MET A 233 3.07 14.62 17.10
N ALA A 234 2.20 14.24 18.02
CA ALA A 234 0.84 14.76 18.16
C ALA A 234 -0.04 14.58 16.90
N ALA A 235 0.27 13.62 16.04
CA ALA A 235 -0.49 13.29 14.83
C ALA A 235 -1.68 12.36 15.13
N PHE A 236 -2.57 12.81 16.01
CA PHE A 236 -3.82 12.12 16.32
C PHE A 236 -4.82 12.28 15.18
N GLY A 237 -5.64 11.23 14.93
CA GLY A 237 -6.57 11.20 13.81
C GLY A 237 -5.90 10.92 12.46
N TYR A 238 -4.60 10.65 12.44
CA TYR A 238 -3.86 10.36 11.21
C TYR A 238 -4.13 8.94 10.70
N PHE A 239 -4.14 7.94 11.56
CA PHE A 239 -4.26 6.52 11.20
C PHE A 239 -5.47 6.17 10.32
N PRO A 240 -6.66 6.77 10.48
CA PRO A 240 -7.79 6.51 9.58
C PRO A 240 -7.51 6.79 8.11
N THR A 241 -6.56 7.71 7.79
CA THR A 241 -6.22 8.04 6.40
C THR A 241 -5.71 6.84 5.62
N TYR A 242 -5.03 5.92 6.26
CA TYR A 242 -4.53 4.68 5.66
C TYR A 242 -5.66 3.74 5.23
N THR A 243 -6.65 3.52 6.10
CA THR A 243 -7.84 2.72 5.74
C THR A 243 -8.69 3.42 4.68
N LEU A 244 -8.86 4.75 4.76
CA LEU A 244 -9.56 5.52 3.71
C LEU A 244 -8.86 5.34 2.36
N GLY A 245 -7.52 5.34 2.34
CA GLY A 245 -6.75 5.04 1.14
C GLY A 245 -7.10 3.68 0.53
N ASN A 246 -7.15 2.62 1.34
CA ASN A 246 -7.54 1.29 0.89
C ASN A 246 -8.98 1.25 0.33
N LEU A 247 -9.93 1.92 1.01
CA LEU A 247 -11.33 1.97 0.57
C LEU A 247 -11.47 2.74 -0.75
N TYR A 248 -10.80 3.88 -0.87
CA TYR A 248 -10.83 4.68 -2.11
C TYR A 248 -10.14 3.94 -3.25
N ALA A 249 -9.01 3.26 -3.00
CA ALA A 249 -8.33 2.45 -4.01
C ALA A 249 -9.25 1.40 -4.62
N ALA A 250 -9.96 0.64 -3.79
CA ALA A 250 -10.90 -0.39 -4.25
C ALA A 250 -12.06 0.23 -5.06
N GLN A 251 -12.64 1.34 -4.57
CA GLN A 251 -13.75 2.02 -5.25
C GLN A 251 -13.31 2.64 -6.57
N LEU A 252 -12.10 3.21 -6.65
CA LEU A 252 -11.52 3.72 -7.89
C LEU A 252 -11.27 2.61 -8.90
N LEU A 253 -10.77 1.45 -8.46
CA LEU A 253 -10.55 0.30 -9.33
C LEU A 253 -11.86 -0.22 -9.94
N GLU A 254 -12.93 -0.34 -9.14
CA GLU A 254 -14.26 -0.75 -9.62
C GLU A 254 -14.82 0.24 -10.66
N ALA A 255 -14.66 1.54 -10.43
CA ALA A 255 -15.07 2.56 -11.38
C ALA A 255 -14.21 2.54 -12.66
N MET A 256 -12.91 2.32 -12.54
CA MET A 256 -12.00 2.17 -13.66
C MET A 256 -12.39 0.95 -14.52
N ASP A 257 -12.65 -0.21 -13.91
CA ASP A 257 -13.12 -1.42 -14.60
C ASP A 257 -14.40 -1.16 -15.41
N SER A 258 -15.31 -0.36 -14.87
CA SER A 258 -16.55 0.02 -15.56
C SER A 258 -16.32 0.99 -16.72
N ASP A 259 -15.35 1.90 -16.62
CA ASP A 259 -15.10 2.95 -17.61
C ASP A 259 -14.22 2.48 -18.78
N ILE A 260 -13.15 1.71 -18.52
CA ILE A 260 -12.17 1.29 -19.54
C ILE A 260 -12.17 -0.21 -19.84
N GLY A 261 -13.07 -0.97 -19.20
CA GLY A 261 -13.17 -2.42 -19.37
C GLY A 261 -12.27 -3.19 -18.41
N SER A 262 -12.22 -4.50 -18.60
CA SER A 262 -11.62 -5.44 -17.62
C SER A 262 -10.19 -5.05 -17.21
N ILE A 263 -10.05 -4.64 -15.94
CA ILE A 263 -8.75 -4.31 -15.35
C ILE A 263 -7.79 -5.49 -15.39
N ASN A 264 -8.27 -6.72 -15.18
CA ASN A 264 -7.44 -7.92 -15.28
C ASN A 264 -6.84 -8.07 -16.68
N GLN A 265 -7.56 -7.68 -17.75
CA GLN A 265 -7.01 -7.69 -19.11
C GLN A 265 -5.95 -6.60 -19.31
N HIS A 266 -6.15 -5.40 -18.76
CA HIS A 266 -5.14 -4.35 -18.77
C HIS A 266 -3.89 -4.79 -18.02
N ILE A 267 -4.02 -5.35 -16.81
CA ILE A 267 -2.86 -5.87 -16.05
C ILE A 267 -2.14 -6.96 -16.87
N SER A 268 -2.87 -7.96 -17.36
CA SER A 268 -2.30 -9.09 -18.12
C SER A 268 -1.61 -8.67 -19.42
N SER A 269 -2.03 -7.55 -20.04
CA SER A 269 -1.39 -7.04 -21.25
C SER A 269 0.02 -6.52 -21.02
N GLY A 270 0.35 -6.16 -19.75
CA GLY A 270 1.57 -5.50 -19.36
C GLY A 270 1.67 -4.04 -19.86
N ASP A 271 0.61 -3.49 -20.46
CA ASP A 271 0.49 -2.05 -20.78
C ASP A 271 -0.55 -1.41 -19.85
N TRP A 272 -0.07 -0.61 -18.92
CA TRP A 272 -0.90 0.01 -17.88
C TRP A 272 -1.15 1.50 -18.14
N SER A 273 -0.82 1.97 -19.33
CA SER A 273 -0.91 3.39 -19.72
C SER A 273 -2.34 3.93 -19.67
N GLU A 274 -3.34 3.13 -20.09
CA GLU A 274 -4.75 3.53 -20.07
C GLU A 274 -5.28 3.66 -18.64
N MET A 275 -4.84 2.76 -17.73
CA MET A 275 -5.16 2.83 -16.31
C MET A 275 -4.59 4.11 -15.67
N LEU A 276 -3.30 4.42 -15.96
CA LEU A 276 -2.67 5.64 -15.48
C LEU A 276 -3.34 6.90 -16.06
N GLU A 277 -3.70 6.90 -17.33
CA GLU A 277 -4.38 8.06 -17.95
C GLU A 277 -5.79 8.28 -17.34
N TRP A 278 -6.50 7.21 -17.00
CA TRP A 278 -7.76 7.30 -16.25
C TRP A 278 -7.54 7.98 -14.89
N LEU A 279 -6.54 7.54 -14.11
CA LEU A 279 -6.19 8.16 -12.83
C LEU A 279 -5.80 9.63 -12.98
N ARG A 280 -4.98 9.97 -13.98
CA ARG A 280 -4.59 11.36 -14.29
C ARG A 280 -5.79 12.24 -14.55
N ASN A 281 -6.76 11.76 -15.31
CA ASN A 281 -7.93 12.56 -15.68
C ASN A 281 -8.97 12.64 -14.57
N ARG A 282 -9.18 11.57 -13.79
CA ARG A 282 -10.20 11.52 -12.74
C ARG A 282 -9.71 12.05 -11.39
N ILE A 283 -8.43 11.91 -11.07
CA ILE A 283 -7.86 12.24 -9.77
C ILE A 283 -6.74 13.28 -9.89
N HIS A 284 -5.63 12.96 -10.59
CA HIS A 284 -4.40 13.72 -10.48
C HIS A 284 -4.55 15.18 -10.91
N LYS A 285 -5.07 15.43 -12.12
CA LYS A 285 -5.26 16.78 -12.68
C LYS A 285 -6.30 17.61 -11.90
N ARG A 286 -7.07 16.98 -11.01
CA ARG A 286 -8.04 17.69 -10.19
C ARG A 286 -7.37 18.44 -9.03
N GLY A 287 -6.22 17.94 -8.54
CA GLY A 287 -5.56 18.49 -7.36
C GLY A 287 -6.55 18.73 -6.22
N SER A 288 -6.47 19.86 -5.54
CA SER A 288 -7.38 20.26 -4.46
C SER A 288 -8.60 21.06 -4.93
N ALA A 289 -9.07 20.87 -6.19
CA ALA A 289 -10.25 21.58 -6.69
C ALA A 289 -11.55 21.21 -5.96
N LEU A 290 -11.61 20.00 -5.40
CA LEU A 290 -12.75 19.46 -4.65
C LEU A 290 -12.30 18.98 -3.27
N LEU A 291 -13.23 18.87 -2.32
CA LEU A 291 -12.98 18.14 -1.08
C LEU A 291 -12.83 16.65 -1.35
N PRO A 292 -12.08 15.89 -0.53
CA PRO A 292 -11.77 14.48 -0.80
C PRO A 292 -12.99 13.61 -1.13
N ALA A 293 -14.05 13.68 -0.33
CA ALA A 293 -15.26 12.90 -0.57
C ALA A 293 -15.95 13.26 -1.88
N ALA A 294 -15.99 14.55 -2.22
CA ALA A 294 -16.58 15.02 -3.48
C ALA A 294 -15.73 14.61 -4.69
N LEU A 295 -14.40 14.57 -4.56
CA LEU A 295 -13.52 14.09 -5.62
C LEU A 295 -13.74 12.60 -5.89
N ILE A 296 -13.83 11.77 -4.83
CA ILE A 296 -14.11 10.34 -4.99
C ILE A 296 -15.48 10.13 -5.62
N GLU A 297 -16.52 10.86 -5.17
CA GLU A 297 -17.86 10.78 -5.75
C GLU A 297 -17.87 11.20 -7.24
N GLU A 298 -17.17 12.27 -7.62
CA GLU A 298 -17.05 12.69 -9.02
C GLU A 298 -16.32 11.65 -9.87
N ALA A 299 -15.26 11.05 -9.32
CA ALA A 299 -14.44 10.07 -10.05
C ALA A 299 -15.14 8.73 -10.24
N THR A 300 -15.97 8.31 -9.27
CA THR A 300 -16.54 6.96 -9.22
C THR A 300 -18.06 6.91 -9.43
N GLY A 301 -18.73 8.07 -9.39
CA GLY A 301 -20.19 8.15 -9.49
C GLY A 301 -20.93 7.80 -8.20
N ALA A 302 -20.22 7.51 -7.09
CA ALA A 302 -20.80 7.16 -5.80
C ALA A 302 -20.01 7.80 -4.64
N PRO A 303 -20.67 8.15 -3.51
CA PRO A 303 -19.97 8.64 -2.34
C PRO A 303 -19.01 7.59 -1.77
N PRO A 304 -17.99 7.99 -0.98
CA PRO A 304 -17.08 7.06 -0.34
C PRO A 304 -17.78 5.94 0.39
N SER A 305 -17.38 4.69 0.12
CA SER A 305 -17.99 3.47 0.66
C SER A 305 -16.94 2.40 0.95
N SER A 306 -17.26 1.48 1.85
CA SER A 306 -16.46 0.29 2.10
C SER A 306 -16.90 -0.93 1.27
N GLU A 307 -17.93 -0.82 0.43
CA GLU A 307 -18.52 -1.97 -0.26
C GLU A 307 -17.58 -2.60 -1.28
N ALA A 308 -16.88 -1.78 -2.07
CA ALA A 308 -15.92 -2.25 -3.05
C ALA A 308 -14.72 -2.99 -2.42
N PHE A 309 -14.37 -2.66 -1.17
CA PHE A 309 -13.26 -3.28 -0.44
C PHE A 309 -13.66 -4.55 0.31
N LEU A 310 -14.92 -4.70 0.78
CA LEU A 310 -15.41 -5.76 1.68
C LEU A 310 -16.19 -6.87 0.96
#